data_206439e235b61d6e86953e11f72d5f0c
#
_entry.id   206439e235b61d6e86953e11f72d5f0c
#
_cell.length_a   1.000
_cell.length_b   1.000
_cell.length_c   1.000
_cell.angle_alpha   90.00
_cell.angle_beta   90.00
_cell.angle_gamma   90.00
#
_symmetry.space_group_name_H-M   'P 1'
#
loop_
_entity.id
_entity.type
_entity.pdbx_description
1 polymer ?
#
loop_
_entity_poly.entity_id
_entity_poly.type
_entity_poly.pdbx_seq_one_letter_code
_entity_poly.pdbx_strand_id
1 'polypeptide(L)'
;IQINPDSTISEGRFYIRRPGRFRFDYTKPDSLLVVSDSVWLGIIDRELDTLDRYPIRYSPHYVLFKDNVNLLEDARILGIDFYEKFLVLSIEGLTDEEIGEITLHFHVRDNITESNTNLELYEWYIIDAQGLETNVKLNNVVHGKIAENSYFLVKKNK
;
A
#
# COMPACT_ATOMS: atom_id res chain seq x y z
N ILE A 1 2.76 8.97 -6.51
CA ILE A 1 2.33 10.24 -5.90
C ILE A 1 1.52 9.92 -4.66
N GLN A 2 1.76 10.61 -3.59
CA GLN A 2 0.96 10.55 -2.36
C GLN A 2 0.48 11.94 -2.00
N ILE A 3 -0.78 12.05 -1.62
CA ILE A 3 -1.36 13.25 -1.02
C ILE A 3 -1.50 12.96 0.47
N ASN A 4 -0.82 13.75 1.28
CA ASN A 4 -0.79 13.63 2.74
C ASN A 4 -2.02 14.30 3.37
N PRO A 5 -2.35 14.00 4.66
CA PRO A 5 -3.49 14.59 5.35
C PRO A 5 -3.47 16.13 5.40
N ASP A 6 -2.31 16.74 5.40
CA ASP A 6 -2.11 18.19 5.36
C ASP A 6 -2.17 18.78 3.94
N SER A 7 -2.57 17.97 2.95
CA SER A 7 -2.63 18.30 1.53
C SER A 7 -1.26 18.52 0.86
N THR A 8 -0.17 18.22 1.53
CA THR A 8 1.15 18.19 0.88
C THR A 8 1.27 16.99 -0.05
N ILE A 9 2.09 17.13 -1.09
CA ILE A 9 2.28 16.08 -2.11
C ILE A 9 3.68 15.50 -1.96
N SER A 10 3.75 14.19 -1.77
CA SER A 10 5.00 13.43 -1.78
C SER A 10 5.10 12.62 -3.08
N GLU A 11 6.27 12.60 -3.66
CA GLU A 11 6.58 11.83 -4.87
C GLU A 11 7.68 10.82 -4.59
N GLY A 12 7.63 9.69 -5.28
CA GLY A 12 8.65 8.67 -5.11
C GLY A 12 8.45 7.47 -6.01
N ARG A 13 9.17 6.41 -5.69
CA ARG A 13 9.07 5.12 -6.38
C ARG A 13 8.46 4.09 -5.45
N PHE A 14 7.55 3.29 -6.00
CA PHE A 14 6.94 2.17 -5.30
C PHE A 14 7.39 0.85 -5.89
N TYR A 15 7.78 -0.07 -5.02
CA TYR A 15 8.14 -1.44 -5.37
C TYR A 15 7.33 -2.38 -4.51
N ILE A 16 6.79 -3.42 -5.12
CA ILE A 16 6.08 -4.48 -4.41
C ILE A 16 6.60 -5.85 -4.85
N ARG A 17 6.74 -6.74 -3.89
CA ARG A 17 7.03 -8.15 -4.10
C ARG A 17 6.30 -8.98 -3.06
N ARG A 18 5.27 -9.67 -3.46
CA ARG A 18 4.53 -10.56 -2.56
C ARG A 18 5.37 -11.78 -2.13
N PRO A 19 5.16 -12.29 -0.92
CA PRO A 19 4.29 -11.76 0.13
C PRO A 19 4.96 -10.65 0.95
N GLY A 20 4.17 -9.66 1.34
CA GLY A 20 4.47 -8.69 2.39
C GLY A 20 5.66 -7.75 2.19
N ARG A 21 6.35 -7.81 1.05
CA ARG A 21 7.49 -6.93 0.78
C ARG A 21 7.06 -5.78 -0.07
N PHE A 22 7.29 -4.57 0.43
CA PHE A 22 7.08 -3.34 -0.33
C PHE A 22 8.09 -2.27 0.09
N ARG A 23 8.23 -1.27 -0.78
CA ARG A 23 9.11 -0.13 -0.57
C ARG A 23 8.50 1.10 -1.20
N PHE A 24 8.26 2.12 -0.39
CA PHE A 24 7.96 3.48 -0.83
C PHE A 24 9.23 4.31 -0.64
N ASP A 25 9.84 4.71 -1.72
CA ASP A 25 11.07 5.49 -1.73
C ASP A 25 10.75 6.92 -2.14
N TYR A 26 10.43 7.76 -1.15
CA TYR A 26 10.06 9.14 -1.38
C TYR A 26 11.30 9.96 -1.73
N THR A 27 11.13 10.85 -2.71
CA THR A 27 12.19 11.71 -3.25
C THR A 27 11.88 13.18 -3.11
N LYS A 28 10.61 13.53 -2.85
CA LYS A 28 10.12 14.92 -2.68
C LYS A 28 8.83 14.94 -1.85
N PRO A 29 8.62 15.97 -1.01
CA PRO A 29 9.62 16.95 -0.54
C PRO A 29 10.63 16.29 0.40
N ASP A 30 10.21 15.23 1.11
CA ASP A 30 10.96 14.54 2.14
C ASP A 30 11.71 13.34 1.56
N SER A 31 12.83 13.00 2.16
CA SER A 31 13.62 11.82 1.79
C SER A 31 13.28 10.62 2.68
N LEU A 32 12.01 10.35 2.87
CA LEU A 32 11.50 9.21 3.62
C LEU A 32 11.62 7.91 2.81
N LEU A 33 11.91 6.84 3.52
CA LEU A 33 11.83 5.49 3.00
C LEU A 33 10.96 4.64 3.91
N VAL A 34 9.85 4.14 3.38
CA VAL A 34 9.00 3.16 4.05
C VAL A 34 9.24 1.81 3.39
N VAL A 35 9.72 0.84 4.16
CA VAL A 35 10.13 -0.45 3.62
C VAL A 35 9.67 -1.61 4.51
N SER A 36 9.20 -2.69 3.89
CA SER A 36 8.83 -3.92 4.59
C SER A 36 9.59 -5.13 4.05
N ASP A 37 10.05 -5.97 4.97
CA ASP A 37 10.68 -7.27 4.70
C ASP A 37 9.72 -8.47 4.84
N SER A 38 8.42 -8.21 4.98
CA SER A 38 7.31 -9.13 5.26
C SER A 38 7.04 -9.43 6.74
N VAL A 39 7.92 -9.06 7.64
CA VAL A 39 7.76 -9.22 9.10
C VAL A 39 7.74 -7.86 9.78
N TRP A 40 8.65 -7.01 9.35
CA TRP A 40 8.84 -5.67 9.90
C TRP A 40 8.57 -4.60 8.85
N LEU A 41 7.99 -3.51 9.32
CA LEU A 41 7.88 -2.25 8.62
C LEU A 41 8.88 -1.29 9.22
N GLY A 42 9.73 -0.69 8.40
CA GLY A 42 10.67 0.36 8.79
C GLY A 42 10.32 1.68 8.12
N ILE A 43 10.31 2.74 8.91
CA ILE A 43 10.24 4.12 8.43
C ILE A 43 11.59 4.75 8.69
N ILE A 44 12.28 5.10 7.62
CA ILE A 44 13.62 5.66 7.65
C ILE A 44 13.54 7.11 7.18
N ASP A 45 13.84 8.03 8.07
CA ASP A 45 14.09 9.42 7.73
C ASP A 45 15.57 9.60 7.45
N ARG A 46 15.89 9.91 6.19
CA ARG A 46 17.28 10.05 5.75
C ARG A 46 17.90 11.39 6.13
N GLU A 47 17.08 12.40 6.44
CA GLU A 47 17.55 13.72 6.86
C GLU A 47 17.87 13.71 8.36
N LEU A 48 17.00 13.08 9.15
CA LEU A 48 17.19 12.96 10.60
C LEU A 48 18.05 11.75 10.98
N ASP A 49 18.38 10.89 10.02
CA ASP A 49 19.07 9.62 10.23
C ASP A 49 18.39 8.75 11.31
N THR A 50 17.07 8.66 11.28
CA THR A 50 16.28 7.84 12.18
C THR A 50 15.74 6.59 11.49
N LEU A 51 15.46 5.57 12.28
CA LEU A 51 14.75 4.35 11.86
C LEU A 51 13.75 3.98 12.94
N ASP A 52 12.47 4.11 12.61
CA ASP A 52 11.38 3.56 13.38
C ASP A 52 10.98 2.20 12.81
N ARG A 53 10.68 1.24 13.69
CA ARG A 53 10.45 -0.14 13.28
C ARG A 53 9.24 -0.72 14.01
N TYR A 54 8.29 -1.25 13.22
CA TYR A 54 7.02 -1.80 13.68
C TYR A 54 6.78 -3.18 13.07
N PRO A 55 6.07 -4.10 13.74
CA PRO A 55 5.54 -5.28 13.08
C PRO A 55 4.59 -4.86 11.95
N ILE A 56 4.76 -5.45 10.75
CA ILE A 56 3.99 -5.07 9.56
C ILE A 56 2.47 -5.21 9.75
N ARG A 57 2.03 -6.14 10.62
CA ARG A 57 0.61 -6.39 10.90
C ARG A 57 -0.14 -5.17 11.45
N TYR A 58 0.58 -4.20 12.03
CA TYR A 58 -0.01 -2.94 12.50
C TYR A 58 -0.10 -1.87 11.41
N SER A 59 0.36 -2.17 10.21
CA SER A 59 0.23 -1.26 9.07
C SER A 59 -1.10 -1.51 8.33
N PRO A 60 -1.90 -0.47 8.04
CA PRO A 60 -3.08 -0.62 7.19
C PRO A 60 -2.77 -1.22 5.82
N HIS A 61 -1.55 -1.05 5.32
CA HIS A 61 -1.11 -1.65 4.06
C HIS A 61 -0.97 -3.18 4.11
N TYR A 62 -0.94 -3.80 5.32
CA TYR A 62 -0.70 -5.23 5.45
C TYR A 62 -1.71 -6.07 4.68
N VAL A 63 -3.00 -5.71 4.75
CA VAL A 63 -4.07 -6.41 4.04
C VAL A 63 -3.86 -6.43 2.52
N LEU A 64 -3.20 -5.40 1.96
CA LEU A 64 -2.94 -5.31 0.52
C LEU A 64 -1.79 -6.20 0.06
N PHE A 65 -0.81 -6.43 0.93
CA PHE A 65 0.48 -6.99 0.54
C PHE A 65 0.80 -8.35 1.16
N LYS A 66 -0.05 -8.84 2.08
CA LYS A 66 0.12 -10.17 2.66
C LYS A 66 0.04 -11.27 1.61
N ASP A 67 0.48 -12.46 1.97
CA ASP A 67 0.27 -13.65 1.16
C ASP A 67 -1.20 -14.08 1.19
N ASN A 68 -1.72 -14.56 0.07
CA ASN A 68 -3.08 -15.09 -0.04
C ASN A 68 -4.16 -14.16 0.55
N VAL A 69 -4.27 -12.95 -0.02
CA VAL A 69 -5.31 -12.01 0.38
C VAL A 69 -6.68 -12.59 0.10
N ASN A 70 -7.45 -12.89 1.15
CA ASN A 70 -8.86 -13.23 1.08
C ASN A 70 -9.66 -12.12 1.78
N LEU A 71 -10.11 -11.14 1.02
CA LEU A 71 -10.80 -9.96 1.58
C LEU A 71 -12.07 -10.32 2.36
N LEU A 72 -12.70 -11.48 2.07
CA LEU A 72 -13.89 -11.93 2.81
C LEU A 72 -13.55 -12.47 4.21
N GLU A 73 -12.31 -12.90 4.43
CA GLU A 73 -11.82 -13.43 5.70
C GLU A 73 -10.91 -12.43 6.43
N ASP A 74 -10.28 -11.52 5.69
CA ASP A 74 -9.21 -10.66 6.16
C ASP A 74 -9.65 -9.23 6.48
N ALA A 75 -10.84 -8.85 6.03
CA ALA A 75 -11.35 -7.49 6.18
C ALA A 75 -12.88 -7.49 6.24
N ARG A 76 -13.44 -6.44 6.82
CA ARG A 76 -14.86 -6.13 6.70
C ARG A 76 -15.08 -5.28 5.46
N ILE A 77 -15.91 -5.76 4.54
CA ILE A 77 -16.29 -5.00 3.35
C ILE A 77 -17.33 -3.96 3.74
N LEU A 78 -17.02 -2.69 3.53
CA LEU A 78 -17.89 -1.55 3.79
C LEU A 78 -18.72 -1.18 2.56
N GLY A 79 -18.16 -1.36 1.36
CA GLY A 79 -18.85 -1.05 0.13
C GLY A 79 -18.12 -1.57 -1.10
N ILE A 80 -18.88 -1.82 -2.14
CA ILE A 80 -18.39 -2.20 -3.47
C ILE A 80 -19.20 -1.40 -4.49
N ASP A 81 -18.52 -0.58 -5.28
CA ASP A 81 -19.09 0.17 -6.37
C ASP A 81 -18.43 -0.20 -7.69
N PHE A 82 -19.25 -0.42 -8.69
CA PHE A 82 -18.78 -0.75 -10.02
C PHE A 82 -19.44 0.19 -11.03
N TYR A 83 -18.63 0.96 -11.75
CA TYR A 83 -19.11 1.85 -12.81
C TYR A 83 -18.12 1.89 -13.98
N GLU A 84 -18.67 1.75 -15.19
CA GLU A 84 -17.88 1.68 -16.43
C GLU A 84 -16.78 0.60 -16.36
N LYS A 85 -15.52 1.02 -16.26
CA LYS A 85 -14.33 0.16 -16.15
C LYS A 85 -13.60 0.33 -14.81
N PHE A 86 -14.31 0.79 -13.79
CA PHE A 86 -13.75 1.02 -12.46
C PHE A 86 -14.46 0.17 -11.42
N LEU A 87 -13.69 -0.44 -10.56
CA LEU A 87 -14.16 -1.08 -9.34
C LEU A 87 -13.59 -0.31 -8.15
N VAL A 88 -14.46 0.10 -7.25
CA VAL A 88 -14.10 0.73 -5.98
C VAL A 88 -14.51 -0.20 -4.86
N LEU A 89 -13.58 -0.53 -3.98
CA LEU A 89 -13.78 -1.43 -2.86
C LEU A 89 -13.33 -0.74 -1.57
N SER A 90 -14.27 -0.52 -0.65
CA SER A 90 -13.99 0.01 0.68
C SER A 90 -14.01 -1.13 1.70
N ILE A 91 -12.97 -1.21 2.50
CA ILE A 91 -12.74 -2.23 3.53
C ILE A 91 -12.23 -1.60 4.82
N GLU A 92 -12.46 -2.27 5.94
CA GLU A 92 -11.78 -1.97 7.21
C GLU A 92 -11.17 -3.24 7.81
N GLY A 93 -10.21 -3.09 8.70
CA GLY A 93 -9.60 -4.19 9.43
C GLY A 93 -10.60 -4.91 10.34
N LEU A 94 -10.34 -6.20 10.65
CA LEU A 94 -11.21 -7.02 11.50
C LEU A 94 -10.98 -6.80 13.00
N THR A 95 -9.85 -6.21 13.38
CA THR A 95 -9.48 -5.99 14.78
C THR A 95 -9.20 -4.52 15.04
N ASP A 96 -9.38 -4.10 16.30
CA ASP A 96 -9.06 -2.73 16.76
C ASP A 96 -7.57 -2.38 16.59
N GLU A 97 -6.72 -3.38 16.41
CA GLU A 97 -5.29 -3.22 16.12
C GLU A 97 -5.01 -3.00 14.63
N GLU A 98 -5.91 -3.46 13.75
CA GLU A 98 -5.89 -3.25 12.31
C GLU A 98 -6.62 -1.95 11.97
N ILE A 99 -5.91 -0.86 12.15
CA ILE A 99 -6.49 0.47 12.20
C ILE A 99 -6.71 1.02 10.81
N GLY A 100 -7.95 1.43 10.56
CA GLY A 100 -8.31 2.33 9.48
C GLY A 100 -9.19 1.71 8.40
N GLU A 101 -9.76 2.59 7.63
CA GLU A 101 -10.51 2.28 6.42
C GLU A 101 -9.60 2.41 5.21
N ILE A 102 -9.71 1.46 4.27
CA ILE A 102 -8.99 1.50 3.01
C ILE A 102 -9.99 1.45 1.87
N THR A 103 -9.92 2.43 0.98
CA THR A 103 -10.66 2.43 -0.28
C THR A 103 -9.71 2.17 -1.44
N LEU A 104 -9.94 1.09 -2.16
CA LEU A 104 -9.13 0.61 -3.28
C LEU A 104 -9.81 0.92 -4.60
N HIS A 105 -9.10 1.52 -5.51
CA HIS A 105 -9.57 1.84 -6.86
C HIS A 105 -8.83 1.00 -7.90
N PHE A 106 -9.59 0.21 -8.64
CA PHE A 106 -9.08 -0.67 -9.69
C PHE A 106 -9.60 -0.25 -11.05
N HIS A 107 -8.73 -0.34 -12.06
CA HIS A 107 -9.17 -0.45 -13.44
C HIS A 107 -9.54 -1.90 -13.73
N VAL A 108 -10.69 -2.09 -14.38
CA VAL A 108 -11.12 -3.37 -14.90
C VAL A 108 -10.75 -3.43 -16.38
N ARG A 109 -9.76 -4.26 -16.71
CA ARG A 109 -9.38 -4.48 -18.12
C ARG A 109 -10.35 -5.43 -18.79
N ASP A 110 -10.58 -5.23 -20.10
CA ASP A 110 -11.46 -6.10 -20.88
C ASP A 110 -11.02 -7.56 -20.81
N ASN A 111 -11.99 -8.51 -20.77
CA ASN A 111 -11.84 -9.95 -20.66
C ASN A 111 -11.65 -10.49 -19.22
N ILE A 112 -12.60 -10.17 -18.36
CA ILE A 112 -12.73 -10.88 -17.06
C ILE A 112 -13.23 -12.30 -17.39
N THR A 113 -12.40 -13.29 -17.13
CA THR A 113 -12.81 -14.70 -17.06
C THR A 113 -12.73 -15.15 -15.61
N GLU A 114 -13.46 -16.18 -15.22
CA GLU A 114 -13.43 -16.74 -13.85
C GLU A 114 -12.01 -17.07 -13.35
N SER A 115 -11.05 -17.25 -14.25
CA SER A 115 -9.66 -17.59 -13.94
C SER A 115 -8.68 -16.44 -14.05
N ASN A 116 -9.11 -15.24 -14.50
CA ASN A 116 -8.21 -14.12 -14.71
C ASN A 116 -8.92 -12.79 -14.38
N THR A 117 -8.74 -12.33 -13.14
CA THR A 117 -9.21 -11.03 -12.72
C THR A 117 -8.25 -9.97 -13.24
N ASN A 118 -8.61 -9.33 -14.35
CA ASN A 118 -7.85 -8.22 -14.93
C ASN A 118 -8.10 -6.92 -14.14
N LEU A 119 -7.95 -6.98 -12.82
CA LEU A 119 -8.00 -5.83 -11.93
C LEU A 119 -6.60 -5.24 -11.80
N GLU A 120 -6.45 -3.98 -12.11
CA GLU A 120 -5.22 -3.22 -11.91
C GLU A 120 -5.46 -2.15 -10.86
N LEU A 121 -4.86 -2.33 -9.67
CA LEU A 121 -4.87 -1.32 -8.62
C LEU A 121 -4.08 -0.10 -9.11
N TYR A 122 -4.71 1.08 -9.12
CA TYR A 122 -4.06 2.31 -9.55
C TYR A 122 -4.06 3.41 -8.48
N GLU A 123 -4.95 3.31 -7.50
CA GLU A 123 -5.09 4.32 -6.46
C GLU A 123 -5.70 3.70 -5.20
N TRP A 124 -5.33 4.21 -4.03
CA TRP A 124 -6.02 3.89 -2.79
C TRP A 124 -6.00 5.05 -1.82
N TYR A 125 -6.98 5.04 -0.93
CA TYR A 125 -7.12 5.96 0.19
C TYR A 125 -7.03 5.17 1.49
N ILE A 126 -6.39 5.76 2.49
CA ILE A 126 -6.33 5.22 3.84
C ILE A 126 -6.82 6.30 4.78
N ILE A 127 -7.79 5.96 5.62
CA ILE A 127 -8.22 6.79 6.74
C ILE A 127 -7.71 6.11 8.01
N ASP A 128 -6.83 6.77 8.74
CA ASP A 128 -6.27 6.23 9.98
C ASP A 128 -7.23 6.37 11.18
N ALA A 129 -6.82 5.88 12.36
CA ALA A 129 -7.62 5.94 13.58
C ALA A 129 -7.93 7.36 14.05
N GLN A 130 -7.17 8.35 13.61
CA GLN A 130 -7.37 9.76 13.89
C GLN A 130 -8.30 10.43 12.87
N GLY A 131 -8.77 9.67 11.87
CA GLY A 131 -9.59 10.19 10.77
C GLY A 131 -8.79 10.96 9.72
N LEU A 132 -7.47 10.82 9.71
CA LEU A 132 -6.58 11.47 8.74
C LEU A 132 -6.51 10.63 7.46
N GLU A 133 -6.77 11.28 6.34
CA GLU A 133 -6.77 10.64 5.03
C GLU A 133 -5.41 10.78 4.33
N THR A 134 -4.93 9.68 3.80
CA THR A 134 -3.79 9.62 2.88
C THR A 134 -4.23 9.00 1.58
N ASN A 135 -3.96 9.66 0.45
CA ASN A 135 -4.21 9.12 -0.88
C ASN A 135 -2.90 8.75 -1.58
N VAL A 136 -2.85 7.56 -2.16
CA VAL A 136 -1.71 7.09 -2.95
C VAL A 136 -2.16 6.72 -4.35
N LYS A 137 -1.51 7.32 -5.35
CA LYS A 137 -1.78 7.08 -6.77
C LYS A 137 -0.55 6.52 -7.47
N LEU A 138 -0.73 5.42 -8.17
CA LEU A 138 0.31 4.76 -8.95
C LEU A 138 0.30 5.26 -10.41
N ASN A 139 1.47 5.63 -10.89
CA ASN A 139 1.67 6.01 -12.29
C ASN A 139 2.79 5.13 -12.89
N ASN A 140 2.68 4.82 -14.16
CA ASN A 140 3.70 4.06 -14.91
C ASN A 140 4.04 2.70 -14.28
N VAL A 141 3.02 1.94 -13.90
CA VAL A 141 3.18 0.62 -13.28
C VAL A 141 3.80 -0.35 -14.28
N VAL A 142 4.87 -1.02 -13.86
CA VAL A 142 5.56 -2.05 -14.66
C VAL A 142 5.49 -3.38 -13.91
N HIS A 143 4.85 -4.37 -14.53
CA HIS A 143 4.72 -5.72 -14.00
C HIS A 143 5.87 -6.64 -14.46
N GLY A 144 6.13 -7.68 -13.67
CA GLY A 144 7.06 -8.75 -14.05
C GLY A 144 8.54 -8.43 -13.89
N LYS A 145 8.92 -7.24 -13.43
CA LYS A 145 10.30 -6.96 -13.01
C LYS A 145 10.50 -7.43 -11.58
N ILE A 146 11.51 -8.26 -11.37
CA ILE A 146 11.87 -8.77 -10.04
C ILE A 146 12.83 -7.78 -9.38
N ALA A 147 12.36 -7.11 -8.32
CA ALA A 147 13.24 -6.37 -7.43
C ALA A 147 14.01 -7.36 -6.54
N GLU A 148 15.32 -7.11 -6.36
CA GLU A 148 16.16 -7.94 -5.50
C GLU A 148 15.72 -7.88 -4.02
N ASN A 149 16.02 -8.94 -3.25
CA ASN A 149 15.72 -8.98 -1.83
C ASN A 149 16.35 -7.82 -1.04
N SER A 150 17.51 -7.36 -1.47
CA SER A 150 18.23 -6.21 -0.89
C SER A 150 17.41 -4.91 -0.86
N TYR A 151 16.46 -4.75 -1.79
CA TYR A 151 15.56 -3.60 -1.84
C TYR A 151 14.59 -3.52 -0.65
N PHE A 152 14.29 -4.66 -0.04
CA PHE A 152 13.27 -4.78 1.00
C PHE A 152 13.87 -4.98 2.40
N LEU A 153 15.14 -4.70 2.60
CA LEU A 153 15.76 -4.81 3.91
C LEU A 153 15.41 -3.60 4.80
N VAL A 154 14.88 -3.89 5.98
CA VAL A 154 14.58 -2.88 7.01
C VAL A 154 15.85 -2.55 7.78
N LYS A 155 16.71 -1.72 7.19
CA LYS A 155 17.97 -1.25 7.78
C LYS A 155 18.32 0.16 7.31
N LYS A 156 19.03 0.90 8.15
CA LYS A 156 19.68 2.13 7.69
C LYS A 156 20.72 1.79 6.61
N ASN A 157 20.71 2.53 5.51
CA ASN A 157 21.84 2.50 4.58
C ASN A 157 23.01 3.20 5.28
N LYS A 158 24.14 2.50 5.35
CA LYS A 158 25.40 3.11 5.79
C LYS A 158 25.94 4.05 4.72
#